data_b50aca3f90f228af4a4ee7f3f33bbda3
#
_entry.id   b50aca3f90f228af4a4ee7f3f33bbda3
#
_cell.length_a   1.000
_cell.length_b   1.000
_cell.length_c   1.000
_cell.angle_alpha   90.00
_cell.angle_beta   90.00
_cell.angle_gamma   90.00
#
_symmetry.space_group_name_H-M   'P 1'
#
loop_
_entity.id
_entity.type
_entity.pdbx_description
1 polymer ?
#
loop_
_entity_poly.entity_id
_entity_poly.type
_entity_poly.pdbx_seq_one_letter_code
_entity_poly.pdbx_strand_id
1 'polypeptide(L)'
;MNSSHASLATSLDLPGYLLGGVMLVLVMVFHGLVLLQIAKRYEVKTFLYLSEKQYSAVAYCFYVSIFCLFLTHIAEILMWGFALYGFKLLPALGQSILFAGSTYTAMGFMEDILPDGWKMLAVIIAFSGMFAFAWTASVMISMTKNFRQAYTKLHMRSLNISSDIIDRFE
;
A
#
# COMPACT_ATOMS: atom_id res chain seq x y z
N MET A 1 -24.15 -40.58 -20.36
CA MET A 1 -23.14 -39.54 -20.66
C MET A 1 -23.80 -38.15 -20.77
N ASN A 2 -24.38 -37.58 -19.72
CA ASN A 2 -25.01 -36.24 -19.82
C ASN A 2 -25.13 -35.50 -18.46
N SER A 3 -24.35 -35.85 -17.45
CA SER A 3 -24.43 -35.18 -16.14
C SER A 3 -23.19 -34.33 -15.77
N SER A 4 -22.17 -34.31 -16.63
CA SER A 4 -20.93 -33.58 -16.35
C SER A 4 -20.86 -32.15 -16.92
N HIS A 5 -21.82 -31.77 -17.79
CA HIS A 5 -21.87 -30.40 -18.34
C HIS A 5 -22.78 -29.43 -17.58
N ALA A 6 -23.58 -29.94 -16.65
CA ALA A 6 -24.47 -29.09 -15.84
C ALA A 6 -23.77 -28.45 -14.61
N SER A 7 -22.57 -28.92 -14.26
CA SER A 7 -21.83 -28.40 -13.10
C SER A 7 -20.91 -27.22 -13.43
N LEU A 8 -20.75 -26.86 -14.69
CA LEU A 8 -19.98 -25.67 -15.11
C LEU A 8 -20.84 -24.42 -15.24
N ALA A 9 -22.17 -24.53 -15.17
CA ALA A 9 -23.08 -23.41 -14.96
C ALA A 9 -23.23 -23.12 -13.45
N THR A 10 -22.13 -23.22 -12.72
CA THR A 10 -22.09 -22.77 -11.33
C THR A 10 -22.44 -21.31 -11.29
N SER A 11 -23.57 -21.04 -10.63
CA SER A 11 -23.86 -19.80 -9.95
C SER A 11 -22.69 -18.80 -10.06
N LEU A 12 -22.85 -17.80 -10.92
CA LEU A 12 -22.05 -16.60 -10.83
C LEU A 12 -22.03 -16.24 -9.35
N ASP A 13 -20.84 -16.26 -8.73
CA ASP A 13 -20.62 -15.90 -7.31
C ASP A 13 -20.91 -14.40 -7.11
N LEU A 14 -22.08 -13.98 -7.57
CA LEU A 14 -22.49 -12.58 -7.63
C LEU A 14 -22.30 -11.85 -6.29
N PRO A 15 -22.63 -12.46 -5.13
CA PRO A 15 -22.37 -11.83 -3.84
C PRO A 15 -20.87 -11.60 -3.59
N GLY A 16 -20.02 -12.55 -3.96
CA GLY A 16 -18.55 -12.44 -3.81
C GLY A 16 -17.98 -11.34 -4.69
N TYR A 17 -18.43 -11.22 -5.93
CA TYR A 17 -18.01 -10.15 -6.83
C TYR A 17 -18.49 -8.78 -6.38
N LEU A 18 -19.74 -8.65 -5.93
CA LEU A 18 -20.28 -7.38 -5.44
C LEU A 18 -19.57 -6.91 -4.18
N LEU A 19 -19.43 -7.78 -3.18
CA LEU A 19 -18.71 -7.46 -1.95
C LEU A 19 -17.24 -7.13 -2.25
N GLY A 20 -16.58 -7.97 -3.03
CA GLY A 20 -15.20 -7.76 -3.41
C GLY A 20 -14.99 -6.46 -4.16
N GLY A 21 -15.87 -6.13 -5.11
CA GLY A 21 -15.82 -4.88 -5.87
C GLY A 21 -16.02 -3.64 -5.00
N VAL A 22 -17.02 -3.66 -4.12
CA VAL A 22 -17.26 -2.55 -3.17
C VAL A 22 -16.08 -2.37 -2.24
N MET A 23 -15.59 -3.46 -1.64
CA MET A 23 -14.42 -3.40 -0.75
C MET A 23 -13.15 -2.95 -1.47
N LEU A 24 -12.93 -3.42 -2.71
CA LEU A 24 -11.81 -2.98 -3.54
C LEU A 24 -11.84 -1.46 -3.73
N VAL A 25 -12.99 -0.90 -4.10
CA VAL A 25 -13.14 0.56 -4.26
C VAL A 25 -12.87 1.29 -2.96
N LEU A 26 -13.43 0.82 -1.84
CA LEU A 26 -13.20 1.44 -0.52
C LEU A 26 -11.71 1.42 -0.13
N VAL A 27 -11.05 0.29 -0.29
CA VAL A 27 -9.61 0.15 0.03
C VAL A 27 -8.77 1.03 -0.90
N MET A 28 -9.06 1.07 -2.21
CA MET A 28 -8.31 1.91 -3.16
C MET A 28 -8.54 3.41 -2.92
N VAL A 29 -9.75 3.84 -2.58
CA VAL A 29 -10.03 5.22 -2.21
C VAL A 29 -9.29 5.59 -0.93
N PHE A 30 -9.35 4.74 0.11
CA PHE A 30 -8.60 4.93 1.34
C PHE A 30 -7.10 5.06 1.06
N HIS A 31 -6.53 4.11 0.31
CA HIS A 31 -5.12 4.11 -0.09
C HIS A 31 -4.73 5.43 -0.78
N GLY A 32 -5.47 5.80 -1.82
CA GLY A 32 -5.18 7.01 -2.58
C GLY A 32 -5.25 8.29 -1.74
N LEU A 33 -6.26 8.42 -0.87
CA LEU A 33 -6.39 9.58 0.01
C LEU A 33 -5.23 9.68 1.02
N VAL A 34 -4.88 8.57 1.65
CA VAL A 34 -3.76 8.55 2.62
C VAL A 34 -2.43 8.80 1.92
N LEU A 35 -2.21 8.16 0.77
CA LEU A 35 -1.00 8.33 -0.05
C LEU A 35 -0.80 9.79 -0.48
N LEU A 36 -1.86 10.43 -0.99
CA LEU A 36 -1.82 11.85 -1.38
C LEU A 36 -1.54 12.77 -0.18
N GLN A 37 -2.10 12.47 0.99
CA GLN A 37 -1.82 13.25 2.20
C GLN A 37 -0.38 13.12 2.66
N ILE A 38 0.17 11.89 2.65
CA ILE A 38 1.58 11.63 3.02
C ILE A 38 2.50 12.35 2.03
N ALA A 39 2.29 12.19 0.72
CA ALA A 39 3.08 12.82 -0.32
C ALA A 39 3.07 14.35 -0.19
N LYS A 40 1.88 14.95 -0.08
CA LYS A 40 1.73 16.40 0.09
C LYS A 40 2.42 16.92 1.35
N ARG A 41 2.26 16.24 2.48
CA ARG A 41 2.93 16.64 3.74
C ARG A 41 4.44 16.54 3.62
N TYR A 42 4.93 15.48 2.97
CA TYR A 42 6.37 15.30 2.73
C TYR A 42 6.92 16.41 1.84
N GLU A 43 6.28 16.72 0.72
CA GLU A 43 6.71 17.76 -0.22
C GLU A 43 6.78 19.14 0.45
N VAL A 44 5.71 19.55 1.15
CA VAL A 44 5.66 20.84 1.85
C VAL A 44 6.74 20.96 2.91
N LYS A 45 6.90 19.93 3.77
CA LYS A 45 7.91 19.96 4.82
C LYS A 45 9.33 19.94 4.25
N THR A 46 9.57 19.13 3.20
CA THR A 46 10.87 19.05 2.54
C THR A 46 11.24 20.39 1.91
N PHE A 47 10.30 21.06 1.26
CA PHE A 47 10.52 22.39 0.70
C PHE A 47 10.93 23.40 1.78
N LEU A 48 10.22 23.44 2.93
CA LEU A 48 10.53 24.33 4.05
C LEU A 48 11.92 24.01 4.64
N TYR A 49 12.23 22.75 4.90
CA TYR A 49 13.52 22.36 5.48
C TYR A 49 14.70 22.57 4.53
N LEU A 50 14.49 22.42 3.23
CA LEU A 50 15.52 22.74 2.24
C LEU A 50 15.81 24.24 2.18
N SER A 51 14.78 25.10 2.24
CA SER A 51 14.95 26.56 2.27
C SER A 51 15.69 27.04 3.53
N GLU A 52 15.51 26.36 4.66
CA GLU A 52 16.21 26.63 5.92
C GLU A 52 17.55 25.92 6.05
N LYS A 53 18.00 25.18 5.02
CA LYS A 53 19.24 24.37 5.00
C LYS A 53 19.29 23.30 6.13
N GLN A 54 18.11 22.81 6.56
CA GLN A 54 17.96 21.79 7.59
C GLN A 54 17.90 20.38 6.96
N TYR A 55 18.98 19.94 6.35
CA TYR A 55 19.02 18.68 5.57
C TYR A 55 18.73 17.43 6.40
N SER A 56 19.09 17.41 7.67
CA SER A 56 18.79 16.28 8.57
C SER A 56 17.29 16.12 8.84
N ALA A 57 16.55 17.23 8.88
CA ALA A 57 15.09 17.22 9.04
C ALA A 57 14.39 16.62 7.80
N VAL A 58 14.95 16.82 6.60
CA VAL A 58 14.45 16.18 5.36
C VAL A 58 14.58 14.66 5.47
N ALA A 59 15.72 14.16 5.95
CA ALA A 59 15.93 12.73 6.15
C ALA A 59 14.92 12.14 7.16
N TYR A 60 14.71 12.82 8.27
CA TYR A 60 13.70 12.42 9.26
C TYR A 60 12.29 12.36 8.64
N CYS A 61 11.88 13.40 7.91
CA CYS A 61 10.59 13.41 7.21
C CYS A 61 10.44 12.26 6.22
N PHE A 62 11.52 11.91 5.50
CA PHE A 62 11.53 10.80 4.55
C PHE A 62 11.24 9.46 5.26
N TYR A 63 11.98 9.14 6.32
CA TYR A 63 11.77 7.88 7.06
C TYR A 63 10.40 7.81 7.74
N VAL A 64 9.91 8.91 8.30
CA VAL A 64 8.56 8.97 8.88
C VAL A 64 7.51 8.72 7.81
N SER A 65 7.67 9.28 6.61
CA SER A 65 6.73 9.07 5.50
C SER A 65 6.73 7.62 5.03
N ILE A 66 7.91 6.97 4.91
CA ILE A 66 8.01 5.54 4.59
C ILE A 66 7.27 4.69 5.64
N PHE A 67 7.48 5.00 6.91
CA PHE A 67 6.79 4.29 8.00
C PHE A 67 5.26 4.46 7.92
N CYS A 68 4.78 5.67 7.62
CA CYS A 68 3.35 5.91 7.41
C CYS A 68 2.80 5.13 6.21
N LEU A 69 3.56 5.04 5.11
CA LEU A 69 3.18 4.22 3.94
C LEU A 69 3.08 2.74 4.31
N PHE A 70 4.01 2.22 5.10
CA PHE A 70 3.95 0.85 5.60
C PHE A 70 2.70 0.61 6.46
N LEU A 71 2.40 1.53 7.39
CA LEU A 71 1.19 1.44 8.22
C LEU A 71 -0.10 1.50 7.39
N THR A 72 -0.10 2.18 6.25
CA THR A 72 -1.25 2.21 5.34
C THR A 72 -1.55 0.80 4.82
N HIS A 73 -0.55 0.05 4.38
CA HIS A 73 -0.74 -1.34 3.93
C HIS A 73 -1.24 -2.25 5.05
N ILE A 74 -0.74 -2.07 6.29
CA ILE A 74 -1.27 -2.82 7.45
C ILE A 74 -2.75 -2.48 7.69
N ALA A 75 -3.14 -1.22 7.59
CA ALA A 75 -4.53 -0.82 7.74
C ALA A 75 -5.44 -1.45 6.67
N GLU A 76 -4.98 -1.56 5.43
CA GLU A 76 -5.71 -2.20 4.34
C GLU A 76 -5.89 -3.70 4.56
N ILE A 77 -4.86 -4.39 5.03
CA ILE A 77 -4.95 -5.80 5.43
C ILE A 77 -6.00 -5.96 6.54
N LEU A 78 -6.01 -5.06 7.53
CA LEU A 78 -7.00 -5.09 8.60
C LEU A 78 -8.41 -4.80 8.06
N MET A 79 -8.59 -3.86 7.12
CA MET A 79 -9.88 -3.58 6.48
C MET A 79 -10.43 -4.85 5.80
N TRP A 80 -9.62 -5.55 5.02
CA TRP A 80 -10.00 -6.82 4.42
C TRP A 80 -10.30 -7.89 5.46
N GLY A 81 -9.45 -8.03 6.49
CA GLY A 81 -9.65 -9.00 7.57
C GLY A 81 -10.95 -8.77 8.35
N PHE A 82 -11.26 -7.51 8.69
CA PHE A 82 -12.51 -7.15 9.35
C PHE A 82 -13.73 -7.39 8.44
N ALA A 83 -13.63 -7.13 7.14
CA ALA A 83 -14.69 -7.43 6.19
C ALA A 83 -14.98 -8.94 6.14
N LEU A 84 -13.96 -9.77 5.96
CA LEU A 84 -14.10 -11.23 5.92
C LEU A 84 -14.74 -11.78 7.19
N TYR A 85 -14.31 -11.29 8.36
CA TYR A 85 -14.88 -11.69 9.66
C TYR A 85 -16.31 -11.16 9.82
N GLY A 86 -16.58 -9.91 9.48
CA GLY A 86 -17.90 -9.28 9.61
C GLY A 86 -18.97 -9.94 8.76
N PHE A 87 -18.61 -10.38 7.56
CA PHE A 87 -19.49 -11.16 6.68
C PHE A 87 -19.52 -12.65 7.03
N LYS A 88 -18.88 -13.06 8.14
CA LYS A 88 -18.85 -14.46 8.63
C LYS A 88 -18.30 -15.44 7.59
N LEU A 89 -17.43 -14.99 6.70
CA LEU A 89 -16.78 -15.84 5.72
C LEU A 89 -15.69 -16.73 6.36
N LEU A 90 -15.10 -16.25 7.45
CA LEU A 90 -14.16 -17.01 8.26
C LEU A 90 -14.56 -16.96 9.74
N PRO A 91 -14.34 -18.04 10.51
CA PRO A 91 -14.90 -18.17 11.85
C PRO A 91 -14.20 -17.34 12.92
N ALA A 92 -12.92 -16.96 12.70
CA ALA A 92 -12.11 -16.25 13.67
C ALA A 92 -11.46 -15.01 13.07
N LEU A 93 -11.44 -13.91 13.81
CA LEU A 93 -10.84 -12.65 13.38
C LEU A 93 -9.34 -12.79 13.02
N GLY A 94 -8.58 -13.50 13.86
CA GLY A 94 -7.16 -13.73 13.59
C GLY A 94 -6.91 -14.49 12.30
N GLN A 95 -7.75 -15.48 12.00
CA GLN A 95 -7.69 -16.25 10.77
C GLN A 95 -8.07 -15.38 9.55
N SER A 96 -9.06 -14.51 9.71
CA SER A 96 -9.47 -13.55 8.67
C SER A 96 -8.35 -12.54 8.33
N ILE A 97 -7.67 -12.02 9.35
CA ILE A 97 -6.54 -11.10 9.16
C ILE A 97 -5.35 -11.83 8.51
N LEU A 98 -5.04 -13.04 8.98
CA LEU A 98 -3.95 -13.84 8.42
C LEU A 98 -4.21 -14.20 6.94
N PHE A 99 -5.44 -14.61 6.62
CA PHE A 99 -5.86 -14.86 5.24
C PHE A 99 -5.77 -13.60 4.40
N ALA A 100 -6.33 -12.47 4.88
CA ALA A 100 -6.26 -11.20 4.17
C ALA A 100 -4.80 -10.78 3.91
N GLY A 101 -3.93 -10.88 4.92
CA GLY A 101 -2.52 -10.51 4.79
C GLY A 101 -1.76 -11.40 3.82
N SER A 102 -1.91 -12.73 3.90
CA SER A 102 -1.25 -13.67 3.00
C SER A 102 -1.69 -13.48 1.54
N THR A 103 -2.97 -13.20 1.34
CA THR A 103 -3.55 -12.98 0.01
C THR A 103 -3.17 -11.62 -0.55
N TYR A 104 -3.27 -10.56 0.26
CA TYR A 104 -2.91 -9.18 -0.09
C TYR A 104 -1.44 -9.07 -0.52
N THR A 105 -0.54 -9.80 0.16
CA THR A 105 0.89 -9.86 -0.19
C THR A 105 1.20 -10.87 -1.28
N ALA A 106 0.20 -11.53 -1.85
CA ALA A 106 0.32 -12.58 -2.86
C ALA A 106 1.18 -13.79 -2.42
N MET A 107 1.28 -14.04 -1.11
CA MET A 107 2.00 -15.21 -0.59
C MET A 107 1.27 -16.53 -0.83
N GLY A 108 -0.08 -16.49 -0.89
CA GLY A 108 -0.88 -17.69 -1.17
C GLY A 108 -0.84 -18.77 -0.09
N PHE A 109 -0.56 -18.40 1.15
CA PHE A 109 -0.32 -19.36 2.25
C PHE A 109 -1.55 -20.18 2.66
N MET A 110 -2.76 -19.69 2.38
CA MET A 110 -4.00 -20.32 2.85
C MET A 110 -4.93 -20.59 1.66
N GLU A 111 -4.75 -21.75 1.04
CA GLU A 111 -5.62 -22.20 -0.05
C GLU A 111 -6.95 -22.76 0.50
N ASP A 112 -8.03 -22.61 -0.25
CA ASP A 112 -9.36 -23.21 -0.03
C ASP A 112 -10.05 -22.96 1.32
N ILE A 113 -9.73 -21.88 2.02
CA ILE A 113 -10.38 -21.52 3.30
C ILE A 113 -11.75 -20.86 3.09
N LEU A 114 -11.94 -20.14 1.98
CA LEU A 114 -13.20 -19.46 1.71
C LEU A 114 -14.29 -20.42 1.28
N PRO A 115 -15.55 -20.21 1.72
CA PRO A 115 -16.68 -21.01 1.28
C PRO A 115 -16.82 -20.99 -0.25
N ASP A 116 -17.44 -22.05 -0.78
CA ASP A 116 -17.78 -22.06 -2.20
C ASP A 116 -18.65 -20.85 -2.56
N GLY A 117 -18.36 -20.23 -3.72
CA GLY A 117 -19.01 -18.99 -4.12
C GLY A 117 -18.30 -17.70 -3.66
N TRP A 118 -17.27 -17.80 -2.83
CA TRP A 118 -16.51 -16.64 -2.31
C TRP A 118 -15.02 -16.66 -2.67
N LYS A 119 -14.58 -17.69 -3.38
CA LYS A 119 -13.14 -17.88 -3.71
C LYS A 119 -12.57 -16.73 -4.53
N MET A 120 -13.40 -16.04 -5.32
CA MET A 120 -12.98 -14.89 -6.12
C MET A 120 -12.54 -13.69 -5.27
N LEU A 121 -12.96 -13.60 -4.00
CA LEU A 121 -12.47 -12.58 -3.08
C LEU A 121 -10.95 -12.63 -2.90
N ALA A 122 -10.36 -13.83 -2.89
CA ALA A 122 -8.91 -13.97 -2.78
C ALA A 122 -8.20 -13.27 -3.96
N VAL A 123 -8.70 -13.44 -5.16
CA VAL A 123 -8.15 -12.78 -6.35
C VAL A 123 -8.27 -11.26 -6.23
N ILE A 124 -9.43 -10.76 -5.81
CA ILE A 124 -9.68 -9.32 -5.64
C ILE A 124 -8.78 -8.72 -4.57
N ILE A 125 -8.60 -9.41 -3.42
CA ILE A 125 -7.69 -8.98 -2.36
C ILE A 125 -6.25 -8.91 -2.88
N ALA A 126 -5.78 -9.93 -3.61
CA ALA A 126 -4.45 -9.95 -4.20
C ALA A 126 -4.24 -8.79 -5.19
N PHE A 127 -5.21 -8.53 -6.06
CA PHE A 127 -5.17 -7.38 -6.97
C PHE A 127 -5.08 -6.06 -6.21
N SER A 128 -5.86 -5.88 -5.13
CA SER A 128 -5.80 -4.66 -4.33
C SER A 128 -4.40 -4.43 -3.75
N GLY A 129 -3.76 -5.48 -3.24
CA GLY A 129 -2.41 -5.42 -2.68
C GLY A 129 -1.36 -5.07 -3.73
N MET A 130 -1.35 -5.77 -4.85
CA MET A 130 -0.40 -5.50 -5.94
C MET A 130 -0.52 -4.07 -6.46
N PHE A 131 -1.75 -3.58 -6.65
CA PHE A 131 -2.00 -2.23 -7.12
C PHE A 131 -1.54 -1.18 -6.10
N ALA A 132 -1.85 -1.39 -4.82
CA ALA A 132 -1.43 -0.52 -3.73
C ALA A 132 0.11 -0.45 -3.63
N PHE A 133 0.82 -1.58 -3.70
CA PHE A 133 2.28 -1.60 -3.69
C PHE A 133 2.89 -0.87 -4.89
N ALA A 134 2.35 -1.06 -6.10
CA ALA A 134 2.82 -0.38 -7.30
C ALA A 134 2.62 1.14 -7.20
N TRP A 135 1.48 1.59 -6.69
CA TRP A 135 1.19 3.01 -6.49
C TRP A 135 2.10 3.62 -5.43
N THR A 136 2.26 2.95 -4.28
CA THR A 136 3.20 3.36 -3.22
C THR A 136 4.62 3.48 -3.75
N ALA A 137 5.11 2.50 -4.53
CA ALA A 137 6.44 2.53 -5.11
C ALA A 137 6.64 3.74 -6.03
N SER A 138 5.65 4.11 -6.83
CA SER A 138 5.70 5.29 -7.68
C SER A 138 5.89 6.59 -6.87
N VAL A 139 5.15 6.75 -5.77
CA VAL A 139 5.28 7.92 -4.88
C VAL A 139 6.63 7.90 -4.16
N MET A 140 7.11 6.75 -3.69
CA MET A 140 8.40 6.62 -3.04
C MET A 140 9.57 7.03 -3.96
N ILE A 141 9.49 6.75 -5.27
CA ILE A 141 10.51 7.19 -6.24
C ILE A 141 10.60 8.71 -6.27
N SER A 142 9.46 9.41 -6.28
CA SER A 142 9.43 10.89 -6.23
C SER A 142 10.03 11.43 -4.93
N MET A 143 9.65 10.84 -3.79
CA MET A 143 10.18 11.24 -2.48
C MET A 143 11.69 11.01 -2.36
N THR A 144 12.21 9.93 -2.94
CA THR A 144 13.63 9.57 -2.94
C THR A 144 14.48 10.61 -3.67
N LYS A 145 13.98 11.25 -4.73
CA LYS A 145 14.71 12.31 -5.42
C LYS A 145 15.04 13.47 -4.49
N ASN A 146 14.05 13.98 -3.77
CA ASN A 146 14.21 15.08 -2.82
C ASN A 146 15.14 14.69 -1.64
N PHE A 147 15.01 13.45 -1.15
CA PHE A 147 15.87 12.92 -0.11
C PHE A 147 17.34 12.87 -0.57
N ARG A 148 17.61 12.34 -1.76
CA ARG A 148 18.97 12.26 -2.32
C ARG A 148 19.60 13.65 -2.47
N GLN A 149 18.86 14.64 -2.94
CA GLN A 149 19.33 16.01 -3.04
C GLN A 149 19.75 16.56 -1.67
N ALA A 150 18.90 16.41 -0.66
CA ALA A 150 19.20 16.84 0.71
C ALA A 150 20.41 16.09 1.31
N TYR A 151 20.49 14.77 1.08
CA TYR A 151 21.60 13.95 1.57
C TYR A 151 22.93 14.33 0.95
N THR A 152 22.96 14.60 -0.36
CA THR A 152 24.16 15.06 -1.07
C THR A 152 24.64 16.40 -0.52
N LYS A 153 23.74 17.37 -0.33
CA LYS A 153 24.06 18.68 0.24
C LYS A 153 24.58 18.57 1.69
N LEU A 154 24.00 17.69 2.51
CA LEU A 154 24.47 17.41 3.87
C LEU A 154 25.90 16.84 3.86
N HIS A 155 26.16 15.89 2.98
CA HIS A 155 27.47 15.24 2.88
C HIS A 155 28.55 16.20 2.37
N MET A 156 28.26 16.98 1.34
CA MET A 156 29.18 18.01 0.84
C MET A 156 29.51 19.06 1.91
N ARG A 157 28.53 19.44 2.71
CA ARG A 157 28.75 20.35 3.85
C ARG A 157 29.65 19.74 4.92
N SER A 158 29.53 18.45 5.20
CA SER A 158 30.39 17.73 6.16
C SER A 158 31.84 17.61 5.70
N LEU A 159 32.08 17.62 4.39
CA LEU A 159 33.41 17.62 3.78
C LEU A 159 34.03 19.03 3.61
N ASN A 160 33.39 20.05 4.16
CA ASN A 160 33.85 21.44 4.10
C ASN A 160 33.99 21.99 2.65
N ILE A 161 33.21 21.44 1.71
CA ILE A 161 33.20 21.88 0.31
C ILE A 161 32.55 23.26 0.23
N SER A 162 33.16 24.18 -0.54
CA SER A 162 32.65 25.55 -0.70
C SER A 162 31.20 25.58 -1.16
N SER A 163 30.39 26.46 -0.53
CA SER A 163 28.98 26.64 -0.87
C SER A 163 28.75 26.96 -2.34
N ASP A 164 29.71 27.62 -2.99
CA ASP A 164 29.68 28.00 -4.42
C ASP A 164 29.67 26.77 -5.35
N ILE A 165 30.29 25.64 -4.90
CA ILE A 165 30.26 24.39 -5.64
C ILE A 165 28.95 23.65 -5.40
N ILE A 166 28.39 23.74 -4.19
CA ILE A 166 27.14 23.08 -3.81
C ILE A 166 25.96 23.66 -4.62
N ASP A 167 25.96 24.97 -4.81
CA ASP A 167 24.89 25.68 -5.53
C ASP A 167 24.92 25.46 -7.07
N ARG A 168 26.02 24.93 -7.63
CA ARG A 168 26.14 24.54 -9.05
C ARG A 168 25.48 23.19 -9.37
N PHE A 169 25.07 22.42 -8.38
CA PHE A 169 24.38 21.14 -8.55
C PHE A 169 22.84 21.27 -8.51
N GLU A 170 22.32 22.47 -8.57
CA GLU A 170 20.89 22.76 -8.82
C GLU A 170 20.59 22.83 -10.31
#